data_f4178a0af4693448ed2f9d04edf04696
#
_entry.id   f4178a0af4693448ed2f9d04edf04696
#
_cell.length_a   1.000
_cell.length_b   1.000
_cell.length_c   1.000
_cell.angle_alpha   90.00
_cell.angle_beta   90.00
_cell.angle_gamma   90.00
#
_symmetry.space_group_name_H-M   'P 1'
#
loop_
_entity.id
_entity.type
_entity.pdbx_description
1 polymer ?
#
loop_
_entity_poly.entity_id
_entity_poly.type
_entity_poly.pdbx_seq_one_letter_code
_entity_poly.pdbx_strand_id
1 'polypeptide(L)'
;MTSPLIIQTTDATFGAEVLESSLPVLVDFWAAWCGPCKAIAPVLDELAGVYDGKLKIAKMDVDDNQAVPAQFGIRSIPTLILFKGGKPLATISGARPKAQLVAFIDEHLAEIGRAHV
;
A
#
# COMPACT_ATOMS: atom_id res chain seq x y z
N MET A 1 -2.23 13.36 11.49
CA MET A 1 -0.78 13.18 11.34
C MET A 1 -0.48 11.83 10.74
N THR A 2 0.47 11.78 9.84
CA THR A 2 0.88 10.51 9.23
C THR A 2 1.78 9.74 10.18
N SER A 3 1.53 8.43 10.32
CA SER A 3 2.37 7.56 11.15
C SER A 3 3.82 7.57 10.65
N PRO A 4 4.82 7.63 11.55
CA PRO A 4 6.22 7.51 11.15
C PRO A 4 6.57 6.14 10.56
N LEU A 5 5.69 5.15 10.74
CA LEU A 5 5.88 3.82 10.16
C LEU A 5 5.49 3.77 8.68
N ILE A 6 4.76 4.77 8.17
CA ILE A 6 4.36 4.82 6.76
C ILE A 6 5.49 5.41 5.93
N ILE A 7 5.87 4.70 4.87
CA ILE A 7 6.92 5.13 3.95
C ILE A 7 6.31 6.03 2.88
N GLN A 8 6.89 7.22 2.68
CA GLN A 8 6.53 8.08 1.55
C GLN A 8 7.46 7.69 0.40
N THR A 9 6.96 6.82 -0.49
CA THR A 9 7.78 6.30 -1.60
C THR A 9 7.60 7.18 -2.85
N THR A 10 8.62 7.19 -3.70
CA THR A 10 8.64 7.98 -4.93
C THR A 10 9.01 7.09 -6.10
N ASP A 11 8.87 7.61 -7.33
CA ASP A 11 9.34 6.90 -8.53
C ASP A 11 10.81 6.49 -8.40
N ALA A 12 11.64 7.35 -7.81
CA ALA A 12 13.07 7.10 -7.64
C ALA A 12 13.38 6.05 -6.57
N THR A 13 12.57 5.98 -5.50
CA THR A 13 12.85 5.11 -4.34
C THR A 13 12.01 3.84 -4.32
N PHE A 14 11.03 3.71 -5.22
CA PHE A 14 10.09 2.59 -5.24
C PHE A 14 10.80 1.24 -5.33
N GLY A 15 11.80 1.12 -6.17
CA GLY A 15 12.57 -0.12 -6.32
C GLY A 15 13.15 -0.59 -4.99
N ALA A 16 13.88 0.30 -4.32
CA ALA A 16 14.53 -0.05 -3.05
C ALA A 16 13.52 -0.24 -1.91
N GLU A 17 12.52 0.61 -1.83
CA GLU A 17 11.59 0.61 -0.69
C GLU A 17 10.48 -0.42 -0.80
N VAL A 18 10.05 -0.75 -2.01
CA VAL A 18 8.92 -1.64 -2.25
C VAL A 18 9.35 -2.95 -2.89
N LEU A 19 9.97 -2.89 -4.07
CA LEU A 19 10.27 -4.09 -4.85
C LEU A 19 11.34 -4.98 -4.18
N GLU A 20 12.30 -4.37 -3.50
CA GLU A 20 13.38 -5.10 -2.82
C GLU A 20 13.08 -5.37 -1.35
N SER A 21 11.90 -5.03 -0.87
CA SER A 21 11.53 -5.24 0.53
C SER A 21 11.46 -6.72 0.87
N SER A 22 12.01 -7.09 2.03
CA SER A 22 11.89 -8.46 2.56
C SER A 22 10.50 -8.74 3.13
N LEU A 23 9.76 -7.70 3.52
CA LEU A 23 8.38 -7.81 3.98
C LEU A 23 7.42 -7.45 2.86
N PRO A 24 6.18 -7.98 2.90
CA PRO A 24 5.14 -7.47 2.02
C PRO A 24 4.94 -5.97 2.21
N VAL A 25 4.60 -5.26 1.14
CA VAL A 25 4.36 -3.81 1.19
C VAL A 25 3.00 -3.51 0.57
N LEU A 26 2.14 -2.85 1.34
CA LEU A 26 0.88 -2.31 0.84
C LEU A 26 1.12 -0.88 0.39
N VAL A 27 0.96 -0.61 -0.89
CA VAL A 27 1.19 0.73 -1.46
C VAL A 27 -0.15 1.40 -1.74
N ASP A 28 -0.36 2.56 -1.13
CA ASP A 28 -1.53 3.42 -1.35
C ASP A 28 -1.18 4.51 -2.35
N PHE A 29 -1.80 4.46 -3.53
CA PHE A 29 -1.70 5.50 -4.55
C PHE A 29 -2.78 6.55 -4.27
N TRP A 30 -2.36 7.77 -3.99
CA TRP A 30 -3.25 8.82 -3.48
C TRP A 30 -2.90 10.20 -4.05
N ALA A 31 -3.73 11.20 -3.78
CA ALA A 31 -3.44 12.59 -4.09
C ALA A 31 -4.03 13.51 -3.01
N ALA A 32 -3.42 14.67 -2.83
CA ALA A 32 -3.83 15.61 -1.78
C ALA A 32 -5.26 16.16 -1.99
N TRP A 33 -5.73 16.24 -3.24
CA TRP A 33 -7.07 16.72 -3.58
C TRP A 33 -8.16 15.65 -3.45
N CYS A 34 -7.79 14.42 -3.23
CA CYS A 34 -8.70 13.28 -3.23
C CYS A 34 -9.35 13.09 -1.86
N GLY A 35 -10.65 13.38 -1.77
CA GLY A 35 -11.40 13.23 -0.53
C GLY A 35 -11.42 11.80 0.01
N PRO A 36 -11.76 10.79 -0.82
CA PRO A 36 -11.71 9.38 -0.39
C PRO A 36 -10.34 8.92 0.09
N CYS A 37 -9.26 9.44 -0.52
CA CYS A 37 -7.89 9.14 -0.07
C CYS A 37 -7.66 9.63 1.36
N LYS A 38 -8.15 10.85 1.66
CA LYS A 38 -8.03 11.44 2.99
C LYS A 38 -8.85 10.67 4.02
N ALA A 39 -9.99 10.12 3.60
CA ALA A 39 -10.86 9.37 4.50
C ALA A 39 -10.19 8.10 5.02
N ILE A 40 -9.37 7.42 4.21
CA ILE A 40 -8.69 6.19 4.65
C ILE A 40 -7.32 6.46 5.30
N ALA A 41 -6.79 7.67 5.22
CA ALA A 41 -5.47 7.97 5.77
C ALA A 41 -5.34 7.64 7.26
N PRO A 42 -6.29 8.01 8.14
CA PRO A 42 -6.20 7.62 9.55
C PRO A 42 -6.25 6.11 9.77
N VAL A 43 -6.99 5.39 8.94
CA VAL A 43 -7.08 3.94 9.01
C VAL A 43 -5.73 3.32 8.65
N LEU A 44 -5.08 3.81 7.61
CA LEU A 44 -3.76 3.32 7.21
C LEU A 44 -2.71 3.63 8.29
N ASP A 45 -2.78 4.78 8.93
CA ASP A 45 -1.90 5.11 10.05
C ASP A 45 -2.04 4.09 11.18
N GLU A 46 -3.28 3.73 11.51
CA GLU A 46 -3.55 2.73 12.55
C GLU A 46 -3.02 1.35 12.13
N LEU A 47 -3.31 0.93 10.90
CA LEU A 47 -2.90 -0.38 10.40
C LEU A 47 -1.38 -0.51 10.30
N ALA A 48 -0.66 0.57 10.03
CA ALA A 48 0.80 0.56 10.03
C ALA A 48 1.35 0.10 11.36
N GLY A 49 0.73 0.51 12.47
CA GLY A 49 1.11 0.05 13.81
C GLY A 49 0.69 -1.39 14.08
N VAL A 50 -0.53 -1.76 13.68
CA VAL A 50 -1.05 -3.11 13.89
C VAL A 50 -0.19 -4.17 13.20
N TYR A 51 0.25 -3.90 11.98
CA TYR A 51 1.01 -4.85 11.18
C TYR A 51 2.53 -4.63 11.20
N ASP A 52 3.01 -3.77 12.08
CA ASP A 52 4.45 -3.50 12.20
C ASP A 52 5.23 -4.80 12.36
N GLY A 53 6.27 -4.96 11.57
CA GLY A 53 7.09 -6.18 11.55
C GLY A 53 6.55 -7.30 10.65
N LYS A 54 5.30 -7.19 10.17
CA LYS A 54 4.67 -8.20 9.29
C LYS A 54 4.38 -7.65 7.90
N LEU A 55 4.08 -6.38 7.82
CA LEU A 55 3.71 -5.67 6.60
C LEU A 55 4.18 -4.24 6.71
N LYS A 56 4.72 -3.71 5.63
CA LYS A 56 5.00 -2.28 5.52
C LYS A 56 3.87 -1.61 4.79
N ILE A 57 3.58 -0.37 5.14
CA ILE A 57 2.63 0.46 4.39
C ILE A 57 3.42 1.62 3.78
N ALA A 58 3.24 1.83 2.49
CA ALA A 58 3.85 2.93 1.75
C ALA A 58 2.76 3.74 1.05
N LYS A 59 3.02 5.03 0.85
CA LYS A 59 2.12 5.92 0.13
C LYS A 59 2.88 6.58 -1.01
N MET A 60 2.23 6.69 -2.18
CA MET A 60 2.79 7.37 -3.32
C MET A 60 1.81 8.42 -3.82
N ASP A 61 2.23 9.68 -3.81
CA ASP A 61 1.47 10.80 -4.35
C ASP A 61 1.54 10.76 -5.88
N VAL A 62 0.39 10.54 -6.54
CA VAL A 62 0.36 10.37 -8.00
C VAL A 62 0.56 11.67 -8.77
N ASP A 63 0.39 12.81 -8.12
CA ASP A 63 0.66 14.11 -8.76
C ASP A 63 2.16 14.35 -8.89
N ASP A 64 2.94 13.93 -7.89
CA ASP A 64 4.39 14.08 -7.87
C ASP A 64 5.12 12.91 -8.53
N ASN A 65 4.44 11.78 -8.72
CA ASN A 65 5.04 10.54 -9.22
C ASN A 65 4.14 9.95 -10.30
N GLN A 66 4.60 9.92 -11.54
CA GLN A 66 3.78 9.47 -12.67
C GLN A 66 4.26 8.16 -13.28
N ALA A 67 5.52 7.82 -13.11
CA ALA A 67 6.09 6.63 -13.76
C ALA A 67 5.56 5.34 -13.16
N VAL A 68 5.62 5.19 -11.84
CA VAL A 68 5.14 3.97 -11.18
C VAL A 68 3.63 3.80 -11.31
N PRO A 69 2.80 4.84 -11.08
CA PRO A 69 1.35 4.69 -11.31
C PRO A 69 1.01 4.25 -12.74
N ALA A 70 1.71 4.78 -13.75
CA ALA A 70 1.50 4.38 -15.13
C ALA A 70 1.90 2.93 -15.36
N GLN A 71 3.01 2.50 -14.77
CA GLN A 71 3.51 1.13 -14.89
C GLN A 71 2.48 0.11 -14.39
N PHE A 72 1.77 0.41 -13.31
CA PHE A 72 0.79 -0.50 -12.72
C PHE A 72 -0.65 -0.17 -13.11
N GLY A 73 -0.84 0.71 -14.09
CA GLY A 73 -2.15 1.00 -14.66
C GLY A 73 -3.13 1.63 -13.69
N ILE A 74 -2.63 2.51 -12.79
CA ILE A 74 -3.48 3.18 -11.82
C ILE A 74 -4.39 4.18 -12.55
N ARG A 75 -5.71 3.97 -12.48
CA ARG A 75 -6.73 4.79 -13.15
C ARG A 75 -7.65 5.51 -12.18
N SER A 76 -7.72 5.03 -10.95
CA SER A 76 -8.56 5.63 -9.92
C SER A 76 -7.78 5.65 -8.60
N ILE A 77 -8.12 6.59 -7.74
CA ILE A 77 -7.52 6.71 -6.42
C ILE A 77 -8.62 6.87 -5.35
N PRO A 78 -8.39 6.32 -4.14
CA PRO A 78 -7.23 5.52 -3.78
C PRO A 78 -7.26 4.13 -4.43
N THR A 79 -6.09 3.65 -4.78
CA THR A 79 -5.90 2.24 -5.16
C THR A 79 -4.75 1.73 -4.34
N LEU A 80 -4.94 0.58 -3.70
CA LEU A 80 -3.92 -0.05 -2.87
C LEU A 80 -3.49 -1.35 -3.55
N ILE A 81 -2.18 -1.52 -3.69
CA ILE A 81 -1.60 -2.74 -4.25
C ILE A 81 -0.69 -3.36 -3.21
N LEU A 82 -0.88 -4.66 -2.95
CA LEU A 82 -0.01 -5.42 -2.08
C LEU A 82 1.10 -6.06 -2.90
N PHE A 83 2.34 -5.75 -2.56
CA PHE A 83 3.53 -6.28 -3.21
C PHE A 83 4.24 -7.29 -2.33
N LYS A 84 4.77 -8.34 -2.93
CA LYS A 84 5.66 -9.29 -2.25
C LYS A 84 6.68 -9.82 -3.24
N GLY A 85 7.96 -9.77 -2.84
CA GLY A 85 9.04 -10.30 -3.67
C GLY A 85 9.18 -9.59 -5.00
N GLY A 86 8.91 -8.28 -5.04
CA GLY A 86 9.01 -7.47 -6.25
C GLY A 86 7.82 -7.57 -7.19
N LYS A 87 6.72 -8.21 -6.78
CA LYS A 87 5.55 -8.44 -7.64
C LYS A 87 4.26 -8.00 -6.98
N PRO A 88 3.31 -7.43 -7.74
CA PRO A 88 1.98 -7.17 -7.22
C PRO A 88 1.23 -8.50 -7.02
N LEU A 89 0.66 -8.70 -5.83
CA LEU A 89 -0.14 -9.88 -5.51
C LEU A 89 -1.62 -9.61 -5.61
N ALA A 90 -2.08 -8.45 -5.17
CA ALA A 90 -3.49 -8.15 -5.08
C ALA A 90 -3.72 -6.65 -5.07
N THR A 91 -4.90 -6.24 -5.53
CA THR A 91 -5.28 -4.84 -5.64
C THR A 91 -6.67 -4.64 -5.06
N ILE A 92 -6.85 -3.53 -4.35
CA ILE A 92 -8.15 -3.10 -3.87
C ILE A 92 -8.31 -1.62 -4.15
N SER A 93 -9.47 -1.21 -4.70
CA SER A 93 -9.73 0.16 -5.10
C SER A 93 -10.82 0.79 -4.25
N GLY A 94 -10.74 2.10 -4.09
CA GLY A 94 -11.72 2.90 -3.37
C GLY A 94 -11.46 2.98 -1.87
N ALA A 95 -12.19 3.88 -1.22
CA ALA A 95 -12.06 4.10 0.23
C ALA A 95 -12.86 3.04 0.98
N ARG A 96 -12.29 1.86 1.14
CA ARG A 96 -12.93 0.74 1.82
C ARG A 96 -12.93 0.94 3.32
N PRO A 97 -13.97 0.45 4.02
CA PRO A 97 -13.98 0.46 5.49
C PRO A 97 -12.81 -0.34 6.06
N LYS A 98 -12.40 0.01 7.29
CA LYS A 98 -11.28 -0.65 7.97
C LYS A 98 -11.42 -2.18 7.97
N ALA A 99 -12.62 -2.70 8.25
CA ALA A 99 -12.84 -4.15 8.30
C ALA A 99 -12.51 -4.83 6.97
N GLN A 100 -12.83 -4.19 5.84
CA GLN A 100 -12.50 -4.73 4.53
C GLN A 100 -11.00 -4.66 4.23
N LEU A 101 -10.34 -3.61 4.67
CA LEU A 101 -8.88 -3.50 4.52
C LEU A 101 -8.16 -4.56 5.34
N VAL A 102 -8.60 -4.77 6.58
CA VAL A 102 -8.04 -5.83 7.44
C VAL A 102 -8.25 -7.20 6.81
N ALA A 103 -9.46 -7.49 6.32
CA ALA A 103 -9.75 -8.77 5.67
C ALA A 103 -8.88 -8.99 4.44
N PHE A 104 -8.69 -7.95 3.63
CA PHE A 104 -7.83 -8.00 2.45
C PHE A 104 -6.37 -8.31 2.84
N ILE A 105 -5.85 -7.59 3.81
CA ILE A 105 -4.47 -7.79 4.28
C ILE A 105 -4.28 -9.19 4.85
N ASP A 106 -5.16 -9.60 5.77
CA ASP A 106 -5.04 -10.89 6.44
C ASP A 106 -5.15 -12.07 5.47
N GLU A 107 -6.05 -11.99 4.50
CA GLU A 107 -6.19 -13.01 3.47
C GLU A 107 -4.89 -13.22 2.70
N HIS A 108 -4.25 -12.13 2.25
CA HIS A 108 -3.05 -12.22 1.44
C HIS A 108 -1.80 -12.50 2.25
N LEU A 109 -1.73 -12.06 3.50
CA LEU A 109 -0.65 -12.48 4.40
C LEU A 109 -0.72 -13.98 4.67
N ALA A 110 -1.92 -14.55 4.80
CA ALA A 110 -2.11 -15.99 4.96
C ALA A 110 -1.63 -16.76 3.72
N GLU A 111 -1.93 -16.25 2.51
CA GLU A 111 -1.45 -16.83 1.26
C GLU A 111 0.08 -16.83 1.19
N ILE A 112 0.71 -15.73 1.56
CA ILE A 112 2.18 -15.61 1.59
C ILE A 112 2.77 -16.64 2.54
N GLY A 113 2.20 -16.80 3.73
CA GLY A 113 2.63 -17.78 4.71
C GLY A 113 2.54 -19.21 4.18
N ARG A 114 1.44 -19.54 3.47
CA ARG A 114 1.27 -20.86 2.88
C ARG A 114 2.27 -21.14 1.77
N ALA A 115 2.65 -20.11 1.01
CA ALA A 115 3.60 -20.26 -0.10
C ALA A 115 5.01 -20.62 0.36
N HIS A 116 5.30 -20.45 1.65
CA HIS A 116 6.62 -20.75 2.22
C HIS A 116 6.70 -22.12 2.92
N VAL A 117 5.63 -22.86 2.86
CA VAL A 117 5.59 -24.21 3.46
C VAL A 117 6.27 -25.25 2.58
#